data_b98e1efc830f286a0d55417f602051ee
#
_entry.id   b98e1efc830f286a0d55417f602051ee
#
_cell.length_a   1.000
_cell.length_b   1.000
_cell.length_c   1.000
_cell.angle_alpha   90.00
_cell.angle_beta   90.00
_cell.angle_gamma   90.00
#
_symmetry.space_group_name_H-M   'P 1'
#
loop_
_entity.id
_entity.type
_entity.pdbx_description
1 polymer ?
#
loop_
_entity_poly.entity_id
_entity_poly.type
_entity_poly.pdbx_seq_one_letter_code
_entity_poly.pdbx_strand_id
1 'polypeptide(L)'
;MNEVRRAPHWLLTLFLAFLASGAFAQAQPQGYQPQVGQAGKDVVWVPTGQGLVDRMLDMAKVTSSDFVMDLGSGDGRTVITAAKRGARALGIEYNPDMVELSKHNAATEGVSDKATFIKADLFETDFSRATVVTMFLLPSINLKLRPKILDLKPGTRIVSNTFTMGDWTDDETVTLQDNSGCSYYCTAHLWIVPAKVAGPWRIPQGELILAQNFQMVTGTLKNGDKAIAINDGKLRGDQLHFTAGGAEYTANVNGDAMEGTVKSGRGNGTWRATRAH
;
A
#
# COMPACT_ATOMS: atom_id res chain seq x y z
N MET A 1 -35.42 55.21 -90.54
CA MET A 1 -36.29 55.58 -89.40
C MET A 1 -36.48 54.37 -88.56
N ASN A 2 -35.63 54.15 -87.53
CA ASN A 2 -35.87 53.22 -86.47
C ASN A 2 -34.91 53.62 -85.29
N GLU A 3 -35.47 54.24 -84.30
CA GLU A 3 -34.79 54.56 -83.06
C GLU A 3 -34.57 53.27 -82.20
N VAL A 4 -33.36 52.97 -81.83
CA VAL A 4 -33.02 51.97 -80.91
C VAL A 4 -32.80 52.61 -79.53
N ARG A 5 -33.74 52.40 -78.61
CA ARG A 5 -33.65 52.82 -77.23
C ARG A 5 -32.65 51.98 -76.51
N ARG A 6 -31.62 52.60 -75.93
CA ARG A 6 -30.65 51.96 -75.01
C ARG A 6 -31.22 51.96 -73.58
N ALA A 7 -31.24 50.74 -72.93
CA ALA A 7 -31.55 50.59 -71.53
C ALA A 7 -30.27 50.68 -70.67
N PRO A 8 -30.30 51.27 -69.48
CA PRO A 8 -29.13 51.41 -68.64
C PRO A 8 -28.93 50.10 -67.81
N HIS A 9 -27.69 49.63 -67.85
CA HIS A 9 -27.26 48.51 -67.00
C HIS A 9 -26.95 49.05 -65.59
N TRP A 10 -27.76 48.59 -64.63
CA TRP A 10 -27.44 48.75 -63.21
C TRP A 10 -26.57 47.56 -62.80
N LEU A 11 -25.29 47.80 -62.55
CA LEU A 11 -24.35 46.87 -61.96
C LEU A 11 -24.62 46.81 -60.45
N LEU A 12 -25.25 45.75 -60.00
CA LEU A 12 -25.41 45.42 -58.57
C LEU A 12 -24.13 44.78 -58.08
N THR A 13 -23.28 45.57 -57.43
CA THR A 13 -22.06 45.04 -56.75
C THR A 13 -22.47 44.41 -55.40
N LEU A 14 -22.55 43.11 -55.34
CA LEU A 14 -22.71 42.33 -54.05
C LEU A 14 -21.38 42.35 -53.31
N PHE A 15 -21.27 43.11 -52.21
CA PHE A 15 -20.19 43.03 -51.25
C PHE A 15 -20.44 41.79 -50.33
N LEU A 16 -19.75 40.66 -50.57
CA LEU A 16 -19.67 39.55 -49.63
C LEU A 16 -18.70 39.92 -48.50
N ALA A 17 -19.24 40.36 -47.36
CA ALA A 17 -18.47 40.51 -46.14
C ALA A 17 -18.19 39.09 -45.56
N PHE A 18 -16.98 38.56 -45.71
CA PHE A 18 -16.48 37.39 -45.00
C PHE A 18 -16.23 37.80 -43.54
N LEU A 19 -17.16 37.49 -42.67
CA LEU A 19 -16.92 37.48 -41.22
C LEU A 19 -16.03 36.28 -40.90
N ALA A 20 -14.73 36.50 -40.85
CA ALA A 20 -13.79 35.55 -40.29
C ALA A 20 -14.04 35.46 -38.77
N SER A 21 -14.89 34.51 -38.35
CA SER A 21 -15.01 34.14 -36.96
C SER A 21 -13.70 33.45 -36.52
N GLY A 22 -12.75 34.24 -36.03
CA GLY A 22 -11.57 33.73 -35.36
C GLY A 22 -12.01 32.92 -34.10
N ALA A 23 -12.07 31.59 -34.22
CA ALA A 23 -12.17 30.75 -33.05
C ALA A 23 -10.86 30.92 -32.26
N PHE A 24 -10.88 31.78 -31.26
CA PHE A 24 -9.86 31.77 -30.23
C PHE A 24 -10.02 30.43 -29.50
N ALA A 25 -9.23 29.46 -29.92
CA ALA A 25 -9.01 28.26 -29.08
C ALA A 25 -8.39 28.77 -27.78
N GLN A 26 -9.19 28.90 -26.73
CA GLN A 26 -8.68 29.13 -25.39
C GLN A 26 -7.83 27.91 -25.08
N ALA A 27 -6.50 28.08 -25.07
CA ALA A 27 -5.62 27.09 -24.51
C ALA A 27 -6.05 26.86 -23.04
N GLN A 28 -6.62 25.71 -22.76
CA GLN A 28 -6.87 25.32 -21.37
C GLN A 28 -5.52 25.38 -20.65
N PRO A 29 -5.47 25.97 -19.45
CA PRO A 29 -4.22 25.95 -18.68
C PRO A 29 -3.80 24.49 -18.57
N GLN A 30 -2.62 24.19 -19.09
CA GLN A 30 -2.02 22.86 -18.96
C GLN A 30 -1.89 22.59 -17.46
N GLY A 31 -2.67 21.65 -16.92
CA GLY A 31 -2.61 21.26 -15.53
C GLY A 31 -1.18 20.83 -15.15
N TYR A 32 -0.85 20.88 -13.88
CA TYR A 32 0.46 20.49 -13.37
C TYR A 32 0.86 19.10 -13.90
N GLN A 33 2.07 19.03 -14.49
CA GLN A 33 2.64 17.81 -15.06
C GLN A 33 3.95 17.50 -14.35
N PRO A 34 4.01 16.46 -13.51
CA PRO A 34 5.22 16.10 -12.80
C PRO A 34 6.27 15.52 -13.76
N GLN A 35 7.53 15.81 -13.48
CA GLN A 35 8.66 15.23 -14.22
C GLN A 35 9.31 14.12 -13.40
N VAL A 36 9.59 12.98 -14.02
CA VAL A 36 10.33 11.88 -13.38
C VAL A 36 11.68 12.39 -12.92
N GLY A 37 12.02 12.14 -11.64
CA GLY A 37 13.22 12.65 -11.00
C GLY A 37 13.11 14.05 -10.41
N GLN A 38 11.94 14.72 -10.50
CA GLN A 38 11.74 16.01 -9.82
C GLN A 38 11.92 15.87 -8.32
N ALA A 39 12.47 16.92 -7.68
CA ALA A 39 12.69 16.93 -6.25
C ALA A 39 11.36 16.87 -5.47
N GLY A 40 11.29 15.92 -4.53
CA GLY A 40 10.31 15.91 -3.45
C GLY A 40 10.91 16.45 -2.15
N LYS A 41 10.24 16.27 -1.02
CA LYS A 41 10.75 16.67 0.29
C LYS A 41 11.96 15.83 0.71
N ASP A 42 11.83 14.51 0.70
CA ASP A 42 12.82 13.57 1.21
C ASP A 42 13.31 12.59 0.11
N VAL A 43 12.60 12.52 -1.00
CA VAL A 43 12.87 11.61 -2.13
C VAL A 43 12.41 12.25 -3.44
N VAL A 44 13.11 11.95 -4.54
CA VAL A 44 12.67 12.35 -5.89
C VAL A 44 11.41 11.57 -6.30
N TRP A 45 10.53 12.21 -7.05
CA TRP A 45 9.35 11.52 -7.55
C TRP A 45 9.71 10.56 -8.71
N VAL A 46 9.37 9.29 -8.53
CA VAL A 46 9.43 8.26 -9.57
C VAL A 46 8.12 7.48 -9.51
N PRO A 47 7.35 7.43 -10.60
CA PRO A 47 6.08 6.71 -10.58
C PRO A 47 6.31 5.20 -10.59
N THR A 48 5.57 4.46 -9.76
CA THR A 48 5.51 3.00 -9.82
C THR A 48 4.80 2.58 -11.11
N GLY A 49 5.38 1.65 -11.89
CA GLY A 49 4.73 1.10 -13.08
C GLY A 49 3.39 0.45 -12.74
N GLN A 50 2.36 0.63 -13.59
CA GLN A 50 1.00 0.16 -13.28
C GLN A 50 0.95 -1.35 -13.02
N GLY A 51 1.66 -2.16 -13.78
CA GLY A 51 1.72 -3.60 -13.54
C GLY A 51 2.25 -3.96 -12.15
N LEU A 52 3.20 -3.17 -11.62
CA LEU A 52 3.70 -3.38 -10.26
C LEU A 52 2.69 -2.89 -9.20
N VAL A 53 2.00 -1.77 -9.45
CA VAL A 53 0.90 -1.32 -8.56
C VAL A 53 -0.15 -2.43 -8.41
N ASP A 54 -0.58 -3.00 -9.53
CA ASP A 54 -1.54 -4.10 -9.52
C ASP A 54 -1.01 -5.30 -8.73
N ARG A 55 0.26 -5.68 -8.97
CA ARG A 55 0.89 -6.79 -8.25
C ARG A 55 1.04 -6.53 -6.75
N MET A 56 1.42 -5.32 -6.34
CA MET A 56 1.51 -4.92 -4.94
C MET A 56 0.17 -5.09 -4.22
N LEU A 57 -0.92 -4.64 -4.84
CA LEU A 57 -2.26 -4.76 -4.28
C LEU A 57 -2.78 -6.21 -4.29
N ASP A 58 -2.35 -7.04 -5.26
CA ASP A 58 -2.63 -8.48 -5.28
C ASP A 58 -1.92 -9.22 -4.14
N MET A 59 -0.63 -8.95 -3.93
CA MET A 59 0.15 -9.50 -2.80
C MET A 59 -0.48 -9.14 -1.46
N ALA A 60 -0.93 -7.90 -1.31
CA ALA A 60 -1.67 -7.45 -0.13
C ALA A 60 -3.10 -8.01 -0.08
N LYS A 61 -3.60 -8.70 -1.11
CA LYS A 61 -4.97 -9.22 -1.20
C LYS A 61 -6.01 -8.14 -0.88
N VAL A 62 -5.85 -6.95 -1.48
CA VAL A 62 -6.73 -5.81 -1.22
C VAL A 62 -8.16 -6.12 -1.63
N THR A 63 -9.10 -5.84 -0.72
CA THR A 63 -10.54 -6.02 -0.88
C THR A 63 -11.30 -4.74 -0.53
N SER A 64 -12.61 -4.74 -0.75
CA SER A 64 -13.48 -3.61 -0.39
C SER A 64 -13.60 -3.35 1.12
N SER A 65 -13.17 -4.28 1.96
CA SER A 65 -13.14 -4.09 3.42
C SER A 65 -11.87 -3.37 3.91
N ASP A 66 -10.90 -3.16 3.03
CA ASP A 66 -9.62 -2.57 3.39
C ASP A 66 -9.65 -1.04 3.45
N PHE A 67 -8.75 -0.51 4.27
CA PHE A 67 -8.33 0.87 4.25
C PHE A 67 -6.85 0.92 3.86
N VAL A 68 -6.59 1.30 2.61
CA VAL A 68 -5.25 1.42 2.04
C VAL A 68 -4.70 2.82 2.31
N MET A 69 -3.50 2.93 2.84
CA MET A 69 -2.80 4.21 2.95
C MET A 69 -1.47 4.15 2.18
N ASP A 70 -1.29 5.10 1.26
CA ASP A 70 -0.09 5.19 0.41
C ASP A 70 0.80 6.32 0.91
N LEU A 71 2.00 5.98 1.37
CA LEU A 71 2.96 6.93 1.94
C LEU A 71 3.86 7.49 0.83
N GLY A 72 3.70 8.76 0.49
CA GLY A 72 4.31 9.40 -0.66
C GLY A 72 3.54 9.06 -1.94
N SER A 73 2.24 9.41 -1.97
CA SER A 73 1.31 8.92 -3.00
C SER A 73 1.54 9.46 -4.41
N GLY A 74 2.40 10.48 -4.57
CA GLY A 74 2.73 11.04 -5.88
C GLY A 74 1.49 11.46 -6.66
N ASP A 75 1.32 10.92 -7.86
CA ASP A 75 0.17 11.20 -8.75
C ASP A 75 -1.12 10.42 -8.41
N GLY A 76 -1.08 9.66 -7.30
CA GLY A 76 -2.24 8.97 -6.75
C GLY A 76 -2.56 7.60 -7.36
N ARG A 77 -1.76 7.10 -8.31
CA ARG A 77 -2.07 5.86 -9.05
C ARG A 77 -2.34 4.63 -8.18
N THR A 78 -1.57 4.44 -7.11
CA THR A 78 -1.76 3.31 -6.17
C THR A 78 -3.08 3.44 -5.42
N VAL A 79 -3.38 4.63 -4.92
CA VAL A 79 -4.63 4.96 -4.20
C VAL A 79 -5.85 4.77 -5.11
N ILE A 80 -5.77 5.29 -6.33
CA ILE A 80 -6.83 5.16 -7.36
C ILE A 80 -7.07 3.69 -7.70
N THR A 81 -6.00 2.93 -7.89
CA THR A 81 -6.11 1.49 -8.21
C THR A 81 -6.73 0.71 -7.05
N ALA A 82 -6.36 1.02 -5.80
CA ALA A 82 -7.00 0.42 -4.62
C ALA A 82 -8.50 0.78 -4.53
N ALA A 83 -8.86 2.03 -4.83
CA ALA A 83 -10.25 2.49 -4.85
C ALA A 83 -11.08 1.79 -5.95
N LYS A 84 -10.51 1.55 -7.14
CA LYS A 84 -11.13 0.74 -8.20
C LYS A 84 -11.40 -0.71 -7.78
N ARG A 85 -10.61 -1.26 -6.86
CA ARG A 85 -10.85 -2.58 -6.23
C ARG A 85 -11.91 -2.55 -5.13
N GLY A 86 -12.48 -1.38 -4.88
CA GLY A 86 -13.55 -1.18 -3.89
C GLY A 86 -13.06 -0.73 -2.51
N ALA A 87 -11.76 -0.74 -2.23
CA ALA A 87 -11.19 -0.32 -0.96
C ALA A 87 -11.36 1.19 -0.74
N ARG A 88 -11.44 1.62 0.53
CA ARG A 88 -11.18 3.02 0.86
C ARG A 88 -9.68 3.24 0.83
N ALA A 89 -9.25 4.36 0.23
CA ALA A 89 -7.83 4.62 0.08
C ALA A 89 -7.49 6.10 0.34
N LEU A 90 -6.36 6.33 1.01
CA LEU A 90 -5.83 7.65 1.35
C LEU A 90 -4.39 7.77 0.88
N GLY A 91 -4.11 8.75 0.05
CA GLY A 91 -2.77 9.17 -0.32
C GLY A 91 -2.25 10.28 0.60
N ILE A 92 -1.05 10.09 1.11
CA ILE A 92 -0.32 11.08 1.91
C ILE A 92 0.81 11.59 1.03
N GLU A 93 0.80 12.89 0.71
CA GLU A 93 1.76 13.52 -0.18
C GLU A 93 2.16 14.89 0.39
N TYR A 94 3.44 15.22 0.30
CA TYR A 94 3.93 16.50 0.82
C TYR A 94 3.77 17.65 -0.19
N ASN A 95 3.89 17.35 -1.48
CA ASN A 95 3.78 18.33 -2.55
C ASN A 95 2.31 18.67 -2.83
N PRO A 96 1.85 19.92 -2.62
CA PRO A 96 0.46 20.30 -2.84
C PRO A 96 0.01 20.14 -4.30
N ASP A 97 0.88 20.37 -5.28
CA ASP A 97 0.53 20.25 -6.70
C ASP A 97 0.28 18.79 -7.08
N MET A 98 1.04 17.86 -6.49
CA MET A 98 0.82 16.42 -6.63
C MET A 98 -0.50 15.99 -5.96
N VAL A 99 -0.85 16.57 -4.81
CA VAL A 99 -2.14 16.31 -4.15
C VAL A 99 -3.31 16.75 -5.05
N GLU A 100 -3.25 17.94 -5.65
CA GLU A 100 -4.30 18.41 -6.55
C GLU A 100 -4.36 17.57 -7.85
N LEU A 101 -3.21 17.20 -8.40
CA LEU A 101 -3.14 16.26 -9.53
C LEU A 101 -3.81 14.92 -9.19
N SER A 102 -3.51 14.35 -8.03
CA SER A 102 -4.09 13.08 -7.58
C SER A 102 -5.60 13.15 -7.42
N LYS A 103 -6.12 14.26 -6.87
CA LYS A 103 -7.57 14.51 -6.77
C LYS A 103 -8.22 14.60 -8.16
N HIS A 104 -7.58 15.31 -9.08
CA HIS A 104 -8.05 15.42 -10.47
C HIS A 104 -8.07 14.03 -11.13
N ASN A 105 -6.99 13.25 -10.99
CA ASN A 105 -6.90 11.90 -11.53
C ASN A 105 -8.00 10.99 -10.96
N ALA A 106 -8.25 11.04 -9.64
CA ALA A 106 -9.31 10.26 -9.01
C ALA A 106 -10.71 10.66 -9.51
N ALA A 107 -10.94 11.94 -9.76
CA ALA A 107 -12.20 12.44 -10.34
C ALA A 107 -12.38 11.93 -11.78
N THR A 108 -11.34 11.99 -12.59
CA THR A 108 -11.34 11.49 -13.97
C THR A 108 -11.63 9.99 -14.03
N GLU A 109 -11.11 9.24 -13.05
CA GLU A 109 -11.30 7.79 -12.94
C GLU A 109 -12.60 7.40 -12.21
N GLY A 110 -13.40 8.39 -11.77
CA GLY A 110 -14.69 8.17 -11.13
C GLY A 110 -14.64 7.50 -9.76
N VAL A 111 -13.55 7.69 -8.99
CA VAL A 111 -13.34 7.01 -7.69
C VAL A 111 -13.13 7.99 -6.52
N SER A 112 -13.47 9.27 -6.68
CA SER A 112 -13.30 10.30 -5.64
C SER A 112 -14.05 10.03 -4.34
N ASP A 113 -15.04 9.17 -4.35
CA ASP A 113 -15.77 8.73 -3.16
C ASP A 113 -14.96 7.79 -2.27
N LYS A 114 -13.95 7.11 -2.82
CA LYS A 114 -13.10 6.13 -2.14
C LYS A 114 -11.62 6.50 -2.11
N ALA A 115 -11.13 7.27 -3.10
CA ALA A 115 -9.77 7.75 -3.20
C ALA A 115 -9.67 9.19 -2.70
N THR A 116 -9.01 9.39 -1.58
CA THR A 116 -8.79 10.71 -0.98
C THR A 116 -7.30 11.01 -0.86
N PHE A 117 -6.94 12.29 -0.83
CA PHE A 117 -5.54 12.73 -0.80
C PHE A 117 -5.39 13.91 0.14
N ILE A 118 -4.34 13.90 0.95
CA ILE A 118 -4.02 14.98 1.88
C ILE A 118 -2.56 15.45 1.69
N LYS A 119 -2.37 16.77 1.81
CA LYS A 119 -1.04 17.34 1.96
C LYS A 119 -0.58 17.14 3.40
N ALA A 120 0.37 16.25 3.63
CA ALA A 120 0.90 15.99 4.96
C ALA A 120 2.32 15.44 4.90
N ASP A 121 3.02 15.55 6.05
CA ASP A 121 4.28 14.86 6.28
C ASP A 121 3.98 13.41 6.71
N LEU A 122 4.51 12.43 5.98
CA LEU A 122 4.31 11.01 6.26
C LEU A 122 4.87 10.59 7.64
N PHE A 123 5.87 11.30 8.17
CA PHE A 123 6.41 11.01 9.50
C PHE A 123 5.49 11.47 10.63
N GLU A 124 4.74 12.57 10.42
CA GLU A 124 3.80 13.15 11.38
C GLU A 124 2.39 12.58 11.26
N THR A 125 2.08 11.94 10.13
CA THR A 125 0.73 11.42 9.86
C THR A 125 0.45 10.16 10.67
N ASP A 126 -0.72 10.09 11.30
CA ASP A 126 -1.23 8.87 11.91
C ASP A 126 -1.80 7.94 10.83
N PHE A 127 -1.18 6.78 10.65
CA PHE A 127 -1.66 5.73 9.77
C PHE A 127 -2.03 4.43 10.52
N SER A 128 -2.30 4.53 11.82
CA SER A 128 -2.66 3.39 12.69
C SER A 128 -3.95 2.67 12.27
N ARG A 129 -4.82 3.33 11.50
CA ARG A 129 -6.07 2.78 10.99
C ARG A 129 -5.92 1.98 9.69
N ALA A 130 -4.75 2.03 9.06
CA ALA A 130 -4.51 1.31 7.81
C ALA A 130 -4.61 -0.21 8.03
N THR A 131 -5.25 -0.89 7.10
CA THR A 131 -5.17 -2.36 6.98
C THR A 131 -4.13 -2.77 5.95
N VAL A 132 -3.81 -1.85 5.04
CA VAL A 132 -2.72 -1.98 4.07
C VAL A 132 -1.97 -0.65 3.99
N VAL A 133 -0.65 -0.70 4.04
CA VAL A 133 0.23 0.44 3.76
C VAL A 133 1.03 0.13 2.50
N THR A 134 1.04 1.07 1.56
CA THR A 134 1.88 0.99 0.36
C THR A 134 2.92 2.11 0.38
N MET A 135 4.10 1.85 -0.19
CA MET A 135 5.17 2.84 -0.25
C MET A 135 6.15 2.58 -1.39
N PHE A 136 6.72 3.66 -1.91
CA PHE A 136 7.91 3.63 -2.76
C PHE A 136 8.87 4.71 -2.27
N LEU A 137 9.60 4.38 -1.23
CA LEU A 137 10.47 5.30 -0.49
C LEU A 137 11.88 4.73 -0.37
N LEU A 138 12.86 5.61 -0.07
CA LEU A 138 14.25 5.19 0.11
C LEU A 138 14.43 4.28 1.34
N PRO A 139 15.44 3.40 1.35
CA PRO A 139 15.72 2.51 2.49
C PRO A 139 15.83 3.24 3.83
N SER A 140 16.46 4.42 3.86
CA SER A 140 16.59 5.23 5.08
C SER A 140 15.24 5.71 5.62
N ILE A 141 14.29 6.01 4.74
CA ILE A 141 12.93 6.42 5.11
C ILE A 141 12.16 5.22 5.63
N ASN A 142 12.24 4.07 4.95
CA ASN A 142 11.63 2.82 5.40
C ASN A 142 12.10 2.45 6.81
N LEU A 143 13.41 2.53 7.07
CA LEU A 143 13.98 2.26 8.39
C LEU A 143 13.48 3.25 9.46
N LYS A 144 13.32 4.52 9.13
CA LYS A 144 12.78 5.54 10.03
C LYS A 144 11.29 5.31 10.35
N LEU A 145 10.51 4.79 9.37
CA LEU A 145 9.09 4.46 9.55
C LEU A 145 8.87 3.11 10.24
N ARG A 146 9.81 2.18 10.14
CA ARG A 146 9.68 0.82 10.63
C ARG A 146 9.20 0.68 12.08
N PRO A 147 9.69 1.46 13.07
CA PRO A 147 9.16 1.37 14.43
C PRO A 147 7.67 1.66 14.50
N LYS A 148 7.21 2.71 13.81
CA LYS A 148 5.80 3.09 13.75
C LYS A 148 4.95 2.04 13.00
N ILE A 149 5.51 1.41 11.96
CA ILE A 149 4.89 0.31 11.21
C ILE A 149 4.72 -0.92 12.10
N LEU A 150 5.71 -1.27 12.91
CA LEU A 150 5.67 -2.41 13.82
C LEU A 150 4.67 -2.22 14.98
N ASP A 151 4.20 -1.01 15.21
CA ASP A 151 3.15 -0.68 16.18
C ASP A 151 1.73 -0.72 15.59
N LEU A 152 1.60 -0.95 14.29
CA LEU A 152 0.30 -1.17 13.65
C LEU A 152 -0.35 -2.45 14.16
N LYS A 153 -1.65 -2.55 13.91
CA LYS A 153 -2.42 -3.75 14.27
C LYS A 153 -1.80 -5.00 13.62
N PRO A 154 -1.59 -6.09 14.37
CA PRO A 154 -1.16 -7.35 13.80
C PRO A 154 -2.04 -7.77 12.61
N GLY A 155 -1.40 -8.24 11.53
CA GLY A 155 -2.09 -8.57 10.29
C GLY A 155 -2.18 -7.40 9.29
N THR A 156 -1.80 -6.17 9.67
CA THR A 156 -1.63 -5.07 8.69
C THR A 156 -0.57 -5.46 7.66
N ARG A 157 -0.90 -5.30 6.38
CA ARG A 157 -0.04 -5.68 5.25
C ARG A 157 0.70 -4.45 4.74
N ILE A 158 2.02 -4.55 4.66
CA ILE A 158 2.90 -3.48 4.21
C ILE A 158 3.52 -3.91 2.89
N VAL A 159 3.35 -3.13 1.84
CA VAL A 159 3.94 -3.43 0.54
C VAL A 159 4.83 -2.29 0.09
N SER A 160 6.09 -2.62 -0.18
CA SER A 160 7.07 -1.66 -0.67
C SER A 160 7.52 -2.00 -2.08
N ASN A 161 7.60 -0.98 -2.94
CA ASN A 161 8.27 -1.10 -4.21
C ASN A 161 9.78 -1.06 -3.97
N THR A 162 10.49 -2.07 -4.44
CA THR A 162 11.96 -2.24 -4.56
C THR A 162 12.73 -2.18 -3.23
N PHE A 163 12.41 -1.28 -2.32
CA PHE A 163 13.22 -1.03 -1.13
C PHE A 163 12.70 -1.77 0.10
N THR A 164 13.63 -2.43 0.79
CA THR A 164 13.35 -3.25 1.98
C THR A 164 13.32 -2.44 3.27
N MET A 165 13.05 -3.11 4.38
CA MET A 165 13.07 -2.56 5.75
C MET A 165 14.29 -3.01 6.55
N GLY A 166 15.44 -3.13 5.88
CA GLY A 166 16.70 -3.55 6.51
C GLY A 166 16.67 -5.02 6.93
N ASP A 167 16.91 -5.28 8.20
CA ASP A 167 16.96 -6.63 8.79
C ASP A 167 15.58 -7.27 9.07
N TRP A 168 14.49 -6.52 8.86
CA TRP A 168 13.16 -7.14 8.85
C TRP A 168 12.92 -7.81 7.50
N THR A 169 13.15 -9.12 7.44
CA THR A 169 12.92 -9.92 6.23
C THR A 169 11.45 -9.90 5.83
N ASP A 170 11.18 -9.72 4.56
CA ASP A 170 9.83 -9.76 4.00
C ASP A 170 9.20 -11.17 4.07
N ASP A 171 7.88 -11.22 4.08
CA ASP A 171 7.11 -12.47 4.04
C ASP A 171 6.93 -12.99 2.61
N GLU A 172 6.99 -12.11 1.62
CA GLU A 172 6.86 -12.43 0.19
C GLU A 172 7.58 -11.38 -0.67
N THR A 173 8.29 -11.84 -1.69
CA THR A 173 8.91 -10.99 -2.71
C THR A 173 8.50 -11.44 -4.10
N VAL A 174 8.17 -10.49 -4.97
CA VAL A 174 7.86 -10.75 -6.38
C VAL A 174 8.56 -9.73 -7.26
N THR A 175 9.24 -10.22 -8.30
CA THR A 175 9.82 -9.37 -9.35
C THR A 175 9.08 -9.61 -10.67
N LEU A 176 8.60 -8.53 -11.27
CA LEU A 176 7.95 -8.58 -12.57
C LEU A 176 8.97 -8.68 -13.70
N GLN A 177 8.60 -9.38 -14.77
CA GLN A 177 9.39 -9.50 -15.99
C GLN A 177 9.15 -8.30 -16.93
N ASP A 178 10.08 -8.06 -17.88
CA ASP A 178 10.13 -6.87 -18.74
C ASP A 178 8.87 -6.53 -19.56
N ASN A 179 7.96 -7.48 -19.76
CA ASN A 179 6.73 -7.28 -20.56
C ASN A 179 5.47 -7.03 -19.71
N SER A 180 5.60 -6.81 -18.42
CA SER A 180 4.47 -6.71 -17.48
C SER A 180 4.06 -5.28 -17.12
N GLY A 181 4.45 -4.28 -17.94
CA GLY A 181 4.15 -2.87 -17.67
C GLY A 181 5.04 -2.23 -16.59
N CYS A 182 6.20 -2.83 -16.34
CA CYS A 182 7.23 -2.32 -15.45
C CYS A 182 8.60 -2.37 -16.15
N SER A 183 9.31 -1.26 -16.21
CA SER A 183 10.65 -1.15 -16.84
C SER A 183 11.76 -0.95 -15.83
N TYR A 184 11.49 -0.30 -14.69
CA TYR A 184 12.44 -0.01 -13.62
C TYR A 184 11.75 -0.17 -12.28
N TYR A 185 12.48 -0.61 -11.26
CA TYR A 185 11.92 -0.79 -9.92
C TYR A 185 10.73 -1.75 -9.91
N CYS A 186 10.96 -2.97 -10.40
CA CYS A 186 9.90 -3.96 -10.68
C CYS A 186 9.77 -5.04 -9.60
N THR A 187 10.36 -4.85 -8.43
CA THR A 187 10.27 -5.79 -7.31
C THR A 187 9.34 -5.24 -6.24
N ALA A 188 8.40 -6.05 -5.81
CA ALA A 188 7.53 -5.75 -4.67
C ALA A 188 7.86 -6.68 -3.49
N HIS A 189 7.89 -6.10 -2.29
CA HIS A 189 8.12 -6.78 -1.02
C HIS A 189 6.89 -6.65 -0.14
N LEU A 190 6.45 -7.73 0.49
CA LEU A 190 5.33 -7.75 1.42
C LEU A 190 5.80 -8.15 2.81
N TRP A 191 5.41 -7.37 3.82
CA TRP A 191 5.49 -7.73 5.24
C TRP A 191 4.08 -7.76 5.85
N ILE A 192 3.87 -8.65 6.79
CA ILE A 192 2.66 -8.70 7.60
C ILE A 192 3.06 -8.38 9.04
N VAL A 193 2.53 -7.29 9.58
CA VAL A 193 2.84 -6.84 10.93
C VAL A 193 2.57 -7.94 11.93
N PRO A 194 3.58 -8.45 12.67
CA PRO A 194 3.41 -9.54 13.60
C PRO A 194 2.82 -9.09 14.94
N ALA A 195 2.08 -9.95 15.60
CA ALA A 195 1.71 -9.75 16.99
C ALA A 195 2.96 -9.72 17.89
N LYS A 196 2.87 -9.04 19.03
CA LYS A 196 3.95 -8.95 20.02
C LYS A 196 3.81 -10.08 21.02
N VAL A 197 4.71 -11.08 20.94
CA VAL A 197 4.64 -12.30 21.77
C VAL A 197 5.84 -12.46 22.70
N ALA A 198 6.85 -11.65 22.65
CA ALA A 198 8.02 -11.75 23.52
C ALA A 198 7.63 -11.71 25.01
N GLY A 199 8.31 -12.52 25.81
CA GLY A 199 8.11 -12.62 27.24
C GLY A 199 7.52 -13.95 27.72
N PRO A 200 7.23 -14.07 29.03
CA PRO A 200 6.66 -15.27 29.60
C PRO A 200 5.15 -15.36 29.42
N TRP A 201 4.67 -16.58 29.18
CA TRP A 201 3.27 -16.95 29.04
C TRP A 201 2.93 -18.14 29.89
N ARG A 202 1.86 -18.05 30.67
CA ARG A 202 1.34 -19.15 31.47
C ARG A 202 0.51 -20.08 30.60
N ILE A 203 0.78 -21.38 30.66
CA ILE A 203 -0.03 -22.44 30.06
C ILE A 203 -0.51 -23.37 31.15
N PRO A 204 -1.58 -24.17 30.95
CA PRO A 204 -2.15 -25.03 32.01
C PRO A 204 -1.15 -25.97 32.70
N GLN A 205 -0.08 -26.37 32.00
CA GLN A 205 0.88 -27.36 32.48
C GLN A 205 2.29 -26.79 32.65
N GLY A 206 2.46 -25.45 32.63
CA GLY A 206 3.78 -24.84 32.77
C GLY A 206 3.88 -23.44 32.21
N GLU A 207 4.96 -23.17 31.53
CA GLU A 207 5.31 -21.85 31.03
C GLU A 207 5.87 -21.92 29.61
N LEU A 208 5.49 -20.94 28.76
CA LEU A 208 6.10 -20.71 27.46
C LEU A 208 6.85 -19.38 27.52
N ILE A 209 8.16 -19.41 27.36
CA ILE A 209 9.02 -18.20 27.35
C ILE A 209 9.44 -17.95 25.92
N LEU A 210 9.05 -16.79 25.38
CA LEU A 210 9.28 -16.43 23.99
C LEU A 210 10.25 -15.24 23.87
N ALA A 211 11.17 -15.35 22.91
CA ALA A 211 11.94 -14.25 22.36
C ALA A 211 11.49 -14.02 20.92
N GLN A 212 11.43 -12.77 20.51
CA GLN A 212 10.90 -12.39 19.20
C GLN A 212 11.86 -11.43 18.50
N ASN A 213 12.13 -11.74 17.23
CA ASN A 213 12.80 -10.84 16.29
C ASN A 213 11.90 -10.68 15.05
N PHE A 214 11.16 -9.59 15.00
CA PHE A 214 10.08 -9.36 14.02
C PHE A 214 9.05 -10.49 14.00
N GLN A 215 8.90 -11.23 12.87
CA GLN A 215 8.01 -12.37 12.76
C GLN A 215 8.64 -13.67 13.25
N MET A 216 9.95 -13.70 13.51
CA MET A 216 10.64 -14.92 13.98
C MET A 216 10.57 -15.03 15.49
N VAL A 217 10.25 -16.24 15.97
CA VAL A 217 10.04 -16.51 17.40
C VAL A 217 10.91 -17.67 17.81
N THR A 218 11.64 -17.49 18.90
CA THR A 218 12.40 -18.53 19.57
C THR A 218 11.96 -18.63 21.03
N GLY A 219 12.37 -19.68 21.75
CA GLY A 219 12.04 -19.76 23.15
C GLY A 219 12.02 -21.18 23.70
N THR A 220 11.32 -21.34 24.80
CA THR A 220 11.29 -22.58 25.54
C THR A 220 9.89 -22.86 26.08
N LEU A 221 9.42 -24.08 25.87
CA LEU A 221 8.23 -24.64 26.51
C LEU A 221 8.65 -25.41 27.75
N LYS A 222 8.24 -24.95 28.94
CA LYS A 222 8.51 -25.64 30.23
C LYS A 222 7.27 -26.40 30.68
N ASN A 223 7.48 -27.66 31.11
CA ASN A 223 6.46 -28.47 31.73
C ASN A 223 7.09 -29.16 32.95
N GLY A 224 6.83 -28.65 34.14
CA GLY A 224 7.58 -28.99 35.36
C GLY A 224 9.06 -28.67 35.17
N ASP A 225 9.92 -29.62 35.48
CA ASP A 225 11.38 -29.51 35.37
C ASP A 225 11.91 -29.67 33.93
N LYS A 226 11.05 -30.02 32.98
CA LYS A 226 11.45 -30.24 31.60
C LYS A 226 11.33 -28.93 30.81
N ALA A 227 12.44 -28.51 30.21
CA ALA A 227 12.50 -27.40 29.28
C ALA A 227 12.74 -27.92 27.86
N ILE A 228 11.87 -27.60 26.93
CA ILE A 228 11.91 -28.01 25.52
C ILE A 228 12.06 -26.78 24.68
N ALA A 229 13.12 -26.71 23.87
CA ALA A 229 13.30 -25.62 22.90
C ALA A 229 12.17 -25.63 21.88
N ILE A 230 11.68 -24.44 21.54
CA ILE A 230 10.81 -24.29 20.38
C ILE A 230 11.65 -24.11 19.11
N ASN A 231 11.18 -24.68 18.00
CA ASN A 231 11.80 -24.56 16.69
C ASN A 231 10.76 -24.04 15.69
N ASP A 232 11.25 -23.49 14.58
CA ASP A 232 10.43 -23.01 13.47
C ASP A 232 9.34 -22.00 13.89
N GLY A 233 9.62 -21.28 14.98
CA GLY A 233 8.68 -20.29 15.52
C GLY A 233 8.55 -19.10 14.57
N LYS A 234 7.33 -18.87 14.08
CA LYS A 234 7.02 -17.78 13.15
C LYS A 234 5.62 -17.22 13.41
N LEU A 235 5.52 -15.90 13.29
CA LEU A 235 4.26 -15.16 13.25
C LEU A 235 3.93 -14.76 11.80
N ARG A 236 2.65 -14.86 11.46
CA ARG A 236 2.05 -14.23 10.30
C ARG A 236 0.85 -13.42 10.77
N GLY A 237 1.06 -12.14 11.01
CA GLY A 237 0.08 -11.32 11.72
C GLY A 237 -0.11 -11.80 13.15
N ASP A 238 -1.33 -12.17 13.51
CA ASP A 238 -1.72 -12.74 14.79
C ASP A 238 -1.61 -14.28 14.89
N GLN A 239 -1.24 -14.92 13.78
CA GLN A 239 -1.07 -16.37 13.73
C GLN A 239 0.34 -16.76 14.15
N LEU A 240 0.48 -17.42 15.29
CA LEU A 240 1.73 -18.03 15.76
C LEU A 240 1.79 -19.50 15.37
N HIS A 241 2.91 -19.93 14.84
CA HIS A 241 3.25 -21.34 14.58
C HIS A 241 4.62 -21.64 15.18
N PHE A 242 4.78 -22.82 15.80
CA PHE A 242 6.07 -23.35 16.23
C PHE A 242 6.00 -24.87 16.46
N THR A 243 7.16 -25.50 16.56
CA THR A 243 7.28 -26.92 16.97
C THR A 243 8.01 -27.04 18.31
N ALA A 244 7.62 -27.99 19.13
CA ALA A 244 8.29 -28.32 20.38
C ALA A 244 8.05 -29.80 20.78
N GLY A 245 9.12 -30.53 21.12
CA GLY A 245 9.03 -31.92 21.58
C GLY A 245 8.34 -32.89 20.61
N GLY A 246 8.45 -32.61 19.29
CA GLY A 246 7.81 -33.44 18.26
C GLY A 246 6.32 -33.15 18.06
N ALA A 247 5.80 -32.07 18.66
CA ALA A 247 4.45 -31.56 18.44
C ALA A 247 4.48 -30.21 17.68
N GLU A 248 3.46 -29.99 16.85
CA GLU A 248 3.21 -28.74 16.11
C GLU A 248 2.15 -27.92 16.84
N TYR A 249 2.44 -26.68 17.11
CA TYR A 249 1.58 -25.71 17.79
C TYR A 249 1.18 -24.60 16.85
N THR A 250 -0.11 -24.29 16.80
CA THR A 250 -0.64 -23.10 16.13
C THR A 250 -1.52 -22.33 17.11
N ALA A 251 -1.51 -21.01 17.07
CA ALA A 251 -2.39 -20.19 17.89
C ALA A 251 -2.73 -18.84 17.24
N ASN A 252 -3.89 -18.32 17.60
CA ASN A 252 -4.24 -16.91 17.43
C ASN A 252 -3.77 -16.14 18.66
N VAL A 253 -3.08 -15.04 18.43
CA VAL A 253 -2.63 -14.10 19.45
C VAL A 253 -3.60 -12.93 19.51
N ASN A 254 -4.20 -12.70 20.66
CA ASN A 254 -5.09 -11.56 20.90
C ASN A 254 -4.69 -10.85 22.19
N GLY A 255 -3.84 -9.81 22.07
CA GLY A 255 -3.26 -9.10 23.20
C GLY A 255 -2.50 -10.04 24.12
N ASP A 256 -2.98 -10.22 25.34
CA ASP A 256 -2.37 -11.04 26.37
C ASP A 256 -2.90 -12.49 26.43
N ALA A 257 -3.60 -12.93 25.40
CA ALA A 257 -4.10 -14.28 25.25
C ALA A 257 -3.63 -14.95 23.95
N MET A 258 -3.36 -16.24 24.01
CA MET A 258 -3.17 -17.11 22.86
C MET A 258 -4.11 -18.31 22.97
N GLU A 259 -4.76 -18.67 21.88
CA GLU A 259 -5.62 -19.84 21.79
C GLU A 259 -5.35 -20.58 20.48
N GLY A 260 -5.24 -21.90 20.54
CA GLY A 260 -4.91 -22.65 19.35
C GLY A 260 -4.96 -24.16 19.50
N THR A 261 -4.30 -24.83 18.57
CA THR A 261 -4.27 -26.29 18.49
C THR A 261 -2.85 -26.82 18.59
N VAL A 262 -2.73 -28.03 19.12
CA VAL A 262 -1.49 -28.82 19.13
C VAL A 262 -1.74 -30.14 18.42
N LYS A 263 -0.84 -30.51 17.52
CA LYS A 263 -0.82 -31.81 16.84
C LYS A 263 0.42 -32.58 17.26
N SER A 264 0.25 -33.85 17.69
CA SER A 264 1.35 -34.70 18.07
C SER A 264 1.08 -36.17 17.65
N GLY A 265 2.08 -37.02 17.74
CA GLY A 265 1.91 -38.47 17.52
C GLY A 265 0.91 -39.12 18.45
N ARG A 266 0.48 -38.44 19.52
CA ARG A 266 -0.52 -38.94 20.48
C ARG A 266 -1.94 -38.39 20.19
N GLY A 267 -2.10 -37.58 19.17
CA GLY A 267 -3.36 -36.97 18.77
C GLY A 267 -3.34 -35.44 18.74
N ASN A 268 -4.51 -34.87 18.47
CA ASN A 268 -4.73 -33.43 18.38
C ASN A 268 -5.41 -32.91 19.66
N GLY A 269 -5.05 -31.73 20.08
CA GLY A 269 -5.65 -31.06 21.24
C GLY A 269 -5.76 -29.55 21.02
N THR A 270 -6.38 -28.88 21.99
CA THR A 270 -6.35 -27.41 22.08
C THR A 270 -5.40 -26.96 23.17
N TRP A 271 -4.85 -25.76 23.03
CA TRP A 271 -4.02 -25.15 24.07
C TRP A 271 -4.32 -23.66 24.15
N ARG A 272 -4.01 -23.08 25.27
CA ARG A 272 -4.13 -21.66 25.53
C ARG A 272 -2.97 -21.18 26.40
N ALA A 273 -2.65 -19.92 26.25
CA ALA A 273 -1.69 -19.23 27.09
C ALA A 273 -2.18 -17.85 27.45
N THR A 274 -1.77 -17.35 28.60
CA THR A 274 -2.00 -15.96 29.04
C THR A 274 -0.67 -15.33 29.40
N ARG A 275 -0.49 -14.07 29.06
CA ARG A 275 0.76 -13.36 29.38
C ARG A 275 0.99 -13.33 30.88
N ALA A 276 2.19 -13.65 31.31
CA ALA A 276 2.60 -13.49 32.71
C ALA A 276 3.19 -12.08 32.88
N HIS A 277 2.59 -11.27 33.73
CA HIS A 277 3.06 -9.93 34.10
C HIS A 277 3.99 -9.98 35.29
#